data_dfa2161cb1b095369fe341fb0e2a7739
#
_entry.id   dfa2161cb1b095369fe341fb0e2a7739
#
_cell.length_a   1.000
_cell.length_b   1.000
_cell.length_c   1.000
_cell.angle_alpha   90.00
_cell.angle_beta   90.00
_cell.angle_gamma   90.00
#
_symmetry.space_group_name_H-M   'P 1'
#
loop_
_entity.id
_entity.type
_entity.pdbx_description
1 polymer ?
#
loop_
_entity_poly.entity_id
_entity_poly.type
_entity_poly.pdbx_seq_one_letter_code
_entity_poly.pdbx_strand_id
1 'polypeptide(L)'
;MIRRAQVLVDNSKKRRRRRTSDGTRLGLAAALGALAAACSVGLLATAAWLISRSALRPQVLFLVTPAAVVQAFGFGRAVFRYAERLAGHDAALNLLAARRVRAYDALARLAPTGIADYGSGDLIARLVADIDSLADQWLRVRLPYAAAAVAGTAAVALVTALQPEAGLILAATLVVSALAAPAAAIALSRREERDLAPLRGDLAASTLALLDGAAELTAFGAQGRALAAVQDKGAQAGRATARSGYGRGAAAAVSVLATGAALLGAVCFAVPAVRAGTLAGVLLAVVVLTPLAAHEVFAGLGPAAQEIPRLRASADRVADVLARPAP
;
A
#
# COMPACT_ATOMS: atom_id res chain seq x y z
N MET A 1 9.02 -15.24 47.08
CA MET A 1 7.79 -14.99 46.27
C MET A 1 7.62 -13.54 45.86
N ILE A 2 7.83 -12.54 46.71
CA ILE A 2 7.59 -11.11 46.47
C ILE A 2 8.44 -10.54 45.28
N ARG A 3 9.70 -10.92 45.13
CA ARG A 3 10.59 -10.43 44.08
C ARG A 3 10.15 -10.89 42.67
N ARG A 4 9.58 -12.10 42.51
CA ARG A 4 9.01 -12.58 41.25
C ARG A 4 7.73 -11.84 40.85
N ALA A 5 6.88 -11.52 41.80
CA ALA A 5 5.65 -10.73 41.57
C ALA A 5 5.98 -9.29 41.11
N GLN A 6 6.97 -8.65 41.71
CA GLN A 6 7.42 -7.32 41.29
C GLN A 6 8.00 -7.27 39.89
N VAL A 7 8.79 -8.26 39.51
CA VAL A 7 9.33 -8.39 38.14
C VAL A 7 8.22 -8.59 37.09
N LEU A 8 7.19 -9.36 37.44
CA LEU A 8 6.03 -9.57 36.56
C LEU A 8 5.16 -8.31 36.40
N VAL A 9 4.97 -7.56 37.48
CA VAL A 9 4.22 -6.27 37.44
C VAL A 9 5.01 -5.22 36.68
N ASP A 10 6.32 -5.13 36.85
CA ASP A 10 7.16 -4.15 36.14
C ASP A 10 7.27 -4.49 34.64
N ASN A 11 7.35 -5.77 34.29
CA ASN A 11 7.26 -6.23 32.89
C ASN A 11 5.89 -5.95 32.27
N SER A 12 4.81 -6.09 33.01
CA SER A 12 3.46 -5.79 32.49
C SER A 12 3.27 -4.28 32.25
N LYS A 13 3.78 -3.43 33.14
CA LYS A 13 3.78 -1.95 32.97
C LYS A 13 4.67 -1.50 31.83
N LYS A 14 5.86 -2.09 31.66
CA LYS A 14 6.74 -1.86 30.50
C LYS A 14 6.10 -2.29 29.19
N ARG A 15 5.40 -3.44 29.16
CA ARG A 15 4.66 -3.93 27.98
C ARG A 15 3.48 -3.00 27.62
N ARG A 16 2.75 -2.47 28.60
CA ARG A 16 1.66 -1.52 28.38
C ARG A 16 2.16 -0.19 27.84
N ARG A 17 3.24 0.37 28.40
CA ARG A 17 3.87 1.61 27.93
C ARG A 17 4.44 1.47 26.51
N ARG A 18 5.04 0.32 26.14
CA ARG A 18 5.51 0.07 24.77
C ARG A 18 4.35 -0.03 23.78
N ARG A 19 3.25 -0.69 24.13
CA ARG A 19 2.07 -0.81 23.26
C ARG A 19 1.40 0.53 22.96
N THR A 20 1.33 1.44 23.94
CA THR A 20 0.81 2.81 23.73
C THR A 20 1.77 3.65 22.88
N SER A 21 3.09 3.51 23.08
CA SER A 21 4.10 4.20 22.29
C SER A 21 4.09 3.77 20.80
N ASP A 22 3.92 2.48 20.50
CA ASP A 22 3.89 1.97 19.11
C ASP A 22 2.61 2.44 18.38
N GLY A 23 1.46 2.43 19.06
CA GLY A 23 0.20 2.94 18.50
C GLY A 23 0.23 4.43 18.18
N THR A 24 0.86 5.24 19.06
CA THR A 24 1.00 6.69 18.84
C THR A 24 1.94 7.00 17.68
N ARG A 25 3.02 6.26 17.50
CA ARG A 25 3.96 6.43 16.38
C ARG A 25 3.32 6.07 15.04
N LEU A 26 2.56 4.98 14.99
CA LEU A 26 1.80 4.61 13.79
C LEU A 26 0.70 5.62 13.48
N GLY A 27 0.02 6.15 14.51
CA GLY A 27 -0.95 7.24 14.36
C GLY A 27 -0.30 8.51 13.81
N LEU A 28 0.89 8.86 14.31
CA LEU A 28 1.67 9.99 13.78
C LEU A 28 2.05 9.79 12.30
N ALA A 29 2.54 8.60 11.94
CA ALA A 29 2.86 8.28 10.53
C ALA A 29 1.61 8.40 9.64
N ALA A 30 0.44 7.90 10.10
CA ALA A 30 -0.81 8.03 9.37
C ALA A 30 -1.25 9.50 9.21
N ALA A 31 -1.12 10.31 10.24
CA ALA A 31 -1.43 11.74 10.20
C ALA A 31 -0.51 12.50 9.23
N LEU A 32 0.80 12.20 9.26
CA LEU A 32 1.77 12.80 8.34
C LEU A 32 1.51 12.40 6.88
N GLY A 33 1.16 11.12 6.62
CA GLY A 33 0.77 10.65 5.30
C GLY A 33 -0.52 11.31 4.79
N ALA A 34 -1.49 11.48 5.69
CA ALA A 34 -2.74 12.19 5.39
C ALA A 34 -2.49 13.68 5.07
N LEU A 35 -1.61 14.34 5.82
CA LEU A 35 -1.21 15.72 5.55
C LEU A 35 -0.48 15.84 4.21
N ALA A 36 0.43 14.90 3.90
CA ALA A 36 1.11 14.87 2.61
C ALA A 36 0.13 14.73 1.44
N ALA A 37 -0.88 13.86 1.58
CA ALA A 37 -1.91 13.65 0.58
C ALA A 37 -2.85 14.88 0.46
N ALA A 38 -3.24 15.49 1.58
CA ALA A 38 -4.00 16.74 1.58
C ALA A 38 -3.23 17.89 0.93
N CYS A 39 -1.92 18.00 1.17
CA CYS A 39 -1.07 18.97 0.47
C CYS A 39 -1.02 18.71 -1.04
N SER A 40 -1.06 17.46 -1.50
CA SER A 40 -1.11 17.15 -2.94
C SER A 40 -2.41 17.65 -3.58
N VAL A 41 -3.54 17.43 -2.94
CA VAL A 41 -4.86 17.94 -3.40
C VAL A 41 -4.89 19.47 -3.35
N GLY A 42 -4.44 20.06 -2.22
CA GLY A 42 -4.37 21.51 -2.05
C GLY A 42 -3.45 22.19 -3.06
N LEU A 43 -2.30 21.57 -3.37
CA LEU A 43 -1.38 22.05 -4.39
C LEU A 43 -2.05 22.19 -5.76
N LEU A 44 -2.73 21.12 -6.22
CA LEU A 44 -3.36 21.14 -7.53
C LEU A 44 -4.56 22.07 -7.57
N ALA A 45 -5.38 22.11 -6.51
CA ALA A 45 -6.54 23.00 -6.41
C ALA A 45 -6.11 24.48 -6.42
N THR A 46 -5.09 24.85 -5.63
CA THR A 46 -4.59 26.24 -5.57
C THR A 46 -3.87 26.63 -6.84
N ALA A 47 -3.10 25.72 -7.46
CA ALA A 47 -2.43 25.96 -8.74
C ALA A 47 -3.48 26.17 -9.85
N ALA A 48 -4.53 25.34 -9.90
CA ALA A 48 -5.64 25.49 -10.85
C ALA A 48 -6.34 26.85 -10.70
N TRP A 49 -6.63 27.24 -9.46
CA TRP A 49 -7.20 28.56 -9.17
C TRP A 49 -6.28 29.69 -9.59
N LEU A 50 -4.97 29.60 -9.25
CA LEU A 50 -3.98 30.60 -9.56
C LEU A 50 -3.85 30.81 -11.07
N ILE A 51 -3.78 29.73 -11.86
CA ILE A 51 -3.70 29.78 -13.33
C ILE A 51 -4.95 30.46 -13.89
N SER A 52 -6.15 30.06 -13.44
CA SER A 52 -7.41 30.66 -13.89
C SER A 52 -7.51 32.14 -13.50
N ARG A 53 -7.05 32.50 -12.33
CA ARG A 53 -7.07 33.88 -11.85
C ARG A 53 -6.08 34.77 -12.60
N SER A 54 -4.89 34.24 -12.90
CA SER A 54 -3.85 34.99 -13.63
C SER A 54 -4.26 35.33 -15.07
N ALA A 55 -5.10 34.50 -15.69
CA ALA A 55 -5.66 34.76 -17.02
C ALA A 55 -6.50 36.05 -17.08
N LEU A 56 -7.06 36.49 -15.96
CA LEU A 56 -7.80 37.75 -15.83
C LEU A 56 -6.90 38.99 -15.69
N ARG A 57 -5.56 38.82 -15.76
CA ARG A 57 -4.54 39.87 -15.65
C ARG A 57 -4.74 40.77 -14.43
N PRO A 58 -4.94 40.27 -13.19
CA PRO A 58 -5.00 41.12 -12.01
C PRO A 58 -3.66 41.79 -11.72
N GLN A 59 -3.65 42.76 -10.80
CA GLN A 59 -2.40 43.31 -10.32
C GLN A 59 -1.51 42.20 -9.74
N VAL A 60 -0.22 42.20 -10.07
CA VAL A 60 0.76 41.18 -9.70
C VAL A 60 0.77 40.90 -8.19
N LEU A 61 0.58 41.94 -7.38
CA LEU A 61 0.55 41.83 -5.92
C LEU A 61 -0.51 40.87 -5.40
N PHE A 62 -1.67 40.75 -6.06
CA PHE A 62 -2.72 39.78 -5.68
C PHE A 62 -2.35 38.34 -5.97
N LEU A 63 -1.38 38.09 -6.85
CA LEU A 63 -0.92 36.73 -7.19
C LEU A 63 0.20 36.22 -6.27
N VAL A 64 0.85 37.09 -5.54
CA VAL A 64 2.00 36.74 -4.66
C VAL A 64 1.56 35.78 -3.54
N THR A 65 0.45 36.09 -2.85
CA THR A 65 -0.04 35.24 -1.75
C THR A 65 -0.48 33.84 -2.23
N PRO A 66 -1.30 33.69 -3.28
CA PRO A 66 -1.63 32.36 -3.81
C PRO A 66 -0.40 31.59 -4.33
N ALA A 67 0.58 32.28 -4.94
CA ALA A 67 1.81 31.64 -5.37
C ALA A 67 2.62 31.10 -4.18
N ALA A 68 2.68 31.86 -3.07
CA ALA A 68 3.29 31.38 -1.83
C ALA A 68 2.55 30.16 -1.24
N VAL A 69 1.20 30.12 -1.33
CA VAL A 69 0.40 28.96 -0.89
C VAL A 69 0.68 27.73 -1.74
N VAL A 70 0.81 27.88 -3.07
CA VAL A 70 1.20 26.78 -3.97
C VAL A 70 2.58 26.23 -3.57
N GLN A 71 3.55 27.12 -3.30
CA GLN A 71 4.88 26.71 -2.83
C GLN A 71 4.80 26.02 -1.47
N ALA A 72 4.01 26.54 -0.53
CA ALA A 72 3.83 25.94 0.79
C ALA A 72 3.26 24.52 0.72
N PHE A 73 2.26 24.28 -0.14
CA PHE A 73 1.74 22.93 -0.38
C PHE A 73 2.78 22.02 -1.07
N GLY A 74 3.56 22.54 -2.00
CA GLY A 74 4.63 21.79 -2.67
C GLY A 74 5.71 21.32 -1.68
N PHE A 75 6.21 22.22 -0.83
CA PHE A 75 7.14 21.88 0.26
C PHE A 75 6.48 20.98 1.29
N GLY A 76 5.27 21.30 1.73
CA GLY A 76 4.51 20.52 2.71
C GLY A 76 4.34 19.07 2.27
N ARG A 77 3.96 18.84 0.99
CA ARG A 77 3.87 17.48 0.43
C ARG A 77 5.18 16.70 0.56
N ALA A 78 6.31 17.32 0.23
CA ALA A 78 7.61 16.66 0.30
C ALA A 78 8.04 16.39 1.75
N VAL A 79 7.94 17.40 2.62
CA VAL A 79 8.33 17.31 4.03
C VAL A 79 7.47 16.29 4.78
N PHE A 80 6.14 16.37 4.64
CA PHE A 80 5.24 15.42 5.32
C PHE A 80 5.39 14.00 4.78
N ARG A 81 5.65 13.81 3.47
CA ARG A 81 5.95 12.50 2.90
C ARG A 81 7.25 11.92 3.44
N TYR A 82 8.28 12.74 3.57
CA TYR A 82 9.55 12.31 4.17
C TYR A 82 9.39 11.95 5.65
N ALA A 83 8.71 12.81 6.41
CA ALA A 83 8.44 12.58 7.82
C ALA A 83 7.56 11.34 8.06
N GLU A 84 6.55 11.10 7.21
CA GLU A 84 5.72 9.88 7.21
C GLU A 84 6.56 8.63 7.02
N ARG A 85 7.45 8.63 6.01
CA ARG A 85 8.35 7.48 5.76
C ARG A 85 9.26 7.22 6.96
N LEU A 86 9.85 8.26 7.52
CA LEU A 86 10.74 8.14 8.68
C LEU A 86 9.99 7.59 9.91
N ALA A 87 8.86 8.19 10.27
CA ALA A 87 8.04 7.76 11.39
C ALA A 87 7.44 6.37 11.17
N GLY A 88 6.99 6.06 9.96
CA GLY A 88 6.43 4.77 9.59
C GLY A 88 7.47 3.64 9.67
N HIS A 89 8.67 3.86 9.13
CA HIS A 89 9.75 2.87 9.20
C HIS A 89 10.23 2.65 10.64
N ASP A 90 10.42 3.71 11.43
CA ASP A 90 10.79 3.58 12.85
C ASP A 90 9.73 2.78 13.63
N ALA A 91 8.45 3.09 13.43
CA ALA A 91 7.36 2.36 14.06
C ALA A 91 7.30 0.88 13.61
N ALA A 92 7.50 0.61 12.32
CA ALA A 92 7.49 -0.75 11.77
C ALA A 92 8.66 -1.59 12.32
N LEU A 93 9.87 -1.04 12.36
CA LEU A 93 11.06 -1.73 12.90
C LEU A 93 10.91 -2.03 14.39
N ASN A 94 10.39 -1.10 15.19
CA ASN A 94 10.12 -1.32 16.61
C ASN A 94 9.05 -2.42 16.82
N LEU A 95 7.98 -2.40 16.01
CA LEU A 95 6.95 -3.42 16.04
C LEU A 95 7.50 -4.80 15.66
N LEU A 96 8.37 -4.84 14.63
CA LEU A 96 9.05 -6.04 14.15
C LEU A 96 9.93 -6.65 15.25
N ALA A 97 10.80 -5.85 15.86
CA ALA A 97 11.67 -6.29 16.95
C ALA A 97 10.85 -6.89 18.11
N ALA A 98 9.76 -6.22 18.52
CA ALA A 98 8.89 -6.71 19.58
C ALA A 98 8.16 -8.01 19.22
N ARG A 99 7.84 -8.24 17.94
CA ARG A 99 7.21 -9.47 17.46
C ARG A 99 8.20 -10.62 17.35
N ARG A 100 9.41 -10.36 16.84
CA ARG A 100 10.50 -11.37 16.80
C ARG A 100 10.82 -11.92 18.18
N VAL A 101 10.97 -11.05 19.19
CA VAL A 101 11.20 -11.49 20.57
C VAL A 101 10.07 -12.39 21.08
N ARG A 102 8.81 -12.00 20.84
CA ARG A 102 7.65 -12.83 21.27
C ARG A 102 7.58 -14.18 20.57
N ALA A 103 7.92 -14.22 19.29
CA ALA A 103 7.95 -15.46 18.54
C ALA A 103 9.09 -16.38 19.05
N TYR A 104 10.24 -15.81 19.33
CA TYR A 104 11.36 -16.55 19.90
C TYR A 104 11.03 -17.12 21.28
N ASP A 105 10.40 -16.32 22.16
CA ASP A 105 9.92 -16.76 23.46
C ASP A 105 8.88 -17.91 23.36
N ALA A 106 8.02 -17.87 22.32
CA ALA A 106 7.05 -18.92 22.09
C ALA A 106 7.71 -20.21 21.60
N LEU A 107 8.64 -20.12 20.64
CA LEU A 107 9.41 -21.27 20.14
C LEU A 107 10.26 -21.92 21.24
N ALA A 108 10.91 -21.12 22.07
CA ALA A 108 11.71 -21.63 23.19
C ALA A 108 10.87 -22.43 24.20
N ARG A 109 9.59 -22.10 24.35
CA ARG A 109 8.66 -22.87 25.21
C ARG A 109 8.17 -24.14 24.56
N LEU A 110 8.10 -24.20 23.22
CA LEU A 110 7.64 -25.36 22.46
C LEU A 110 8.77 -26.39 22.23
N ALA A 111 10.04 -25.98 22.32
CA ALA A 111 11.19 -26.87 22.14
C ALA A 111 11.40 -27.81 23.34
N PRO A 112 11.88 -29.07 23.10
CA PRO A 112 12.18 -29.69 21.80
C PRO A 112 11.00 -30.43 21.17
N THR A 113 10.01 -30.88 21.94
CA THR A 113 8.98 -31.84 21.51
C THR A 113 7.92 -31.23 20.59
N GLY A 114 7.53 -29.97 20.82
CA GLY A 114 6.50 -29.29 20.01
C GLY A 114 6.97 -28.80 18.64
N ILE A 115 8.29 -28.95 18.33
CA ILE A 115 8.90 -28.50 17.07
C ILE A 115 9.34 -29.70 16.20
N ALA A 116 9.30 -30.92 16.72
CA ALA A 116 9.85 -32.12 16.07
C ALA A 116 9.23 -32.41 14.68
N ASP A 117 7.97 -32.04 14.47
CA ASP A 117 7.26 -32.23 13.20
C ASP A 117 7.67 -31.25 12.10
N TYR A 118 8.44 -30.21 12.43
CA TYR A 118 8.90 -29.21 11.50
C TYR A 118 10.42 -29.34 11.30
N GLY A 119 10.89 -29.43 10.07
CA GLY A 119 12.32 -29.28 9.80
C GLY A 119 12.82 -27.97 10.41
N SER A 120 13.76 -28.05 11.36
CA SER A 120 14.16 -26.91 12.21
C SER A 120 14.57 -25.65 11.45
N GLY A 121 15.23 -25.80 10.29
CA GLY A 121 15.61 -24.67 9.43
C GLY A 121 14.45 -24.01 8.70
N ASP A 122 13.51 -24.80 8.19
CA ASP A 122 12.36 -24.31 7.43
C ASP A 122 11.37 -23.55 8.33
N LEU A 123 11.09 -24.06 9.53
CA LEU A 123 10.24 -23.40 10.51
C LEU A 123 10.78 -22.01 10.90
N ILE A 124 12.07 -21.91 11.20
CA ILE A 124 12.69 -20.65 11.59
C ILE A 124 12.66 -19.66 10.42
N ALA A 125 13.04 -20.11 9.22
CA ALA A 125 13.06 -19.25 8.03
C ALA A 125 11.66 -18.72 7.68
N ARG A 126 10.64 -19.60 7.72
CA ARG A 126 9.24 -19.20 7.46
C ARG A 126 8.71 -18.24 8.52
N LEU A 127 8.95 -18.53 9.80
CA LEU A 127 8.46 -17.68 10.88
C LEU A 127 9.11 -16.29 10.85
N VAL A 128 10.41 -16.20 10.54
CA VAL A 128 11.07 -14.90 10.36
C VAL A 128 10.47 -14.13 9.20
N ALA A 129 10.27 -14.75 8.05
CA ALA A 129 9.66 -14.11 6.88
C ALA A 129 8.19 -13.69 7.12
N ASP A 130 7.42 -14.52 7.82
CA ASP A 130 6.02 -14.22 8.16
C ASP A 130 5.93 -13.04 9.16
N ILE A 131 6.81 -12.99 10.15
CA ILE A 131 6.86 -11.87 11.11
C ILE A 131 7.26 -10.57 10.41
N ASP A 132 8.21 -10.62 9.47
CA ASP A 132 8.65 -9.46 8.69
C ASP A 132 7.50 -8.93 7.83
N SER A 133 6.70 -9.82 7.24
CA SER A 133 5.51 -9.45 6.46
C SER A 133 4.46 -8.69 7.28
N LEU A 134 4.36 -8.94 8.59
CA LEU A 134 3.40 -8.24 9.45
C LEU A 134 3.75 -6.75 9.68
N ALA A 135 5.01 -6.36 9.53
CA ALA A 135 5.40 -4.94 9.53
C ALA A 135 4.94 -4.25 8.23
N ASP A 136 5.03 -4.95 7.10
CA ASP A 136 4.58 -4.48 5.80
C ASP A 136 3.07 -4.17 5.76
N GLN A 137 2.26 -4.86 6.55
CA GLN A 137 0.81 -4.59 6.62
C GLN A 137 0.49 -3.13 6.98
N TRP A 138 1.25 -2.54 7.90
CA TRP A 138 1.05 -1.15 8.28
C TRP A 138 1.51 -0.19 7.19
N LEU A 139 2.72 -0.40 6.67
CA LEU A 139 3.34 0.49 5.70
C LEU A 139 2.67 0.41 4.33
N ARG A 140 2.35 -0.80 3.87
CA ARG A 140 1.87 -1.03 2.50
C ARG A 140 0.35 -1.03 2.36
N VAL A 141 -0.40 -1.23 3.46
CA VAL A 141 -1.86 -1.29 3.40
C VAL A 141 -2.50 -0.18 4.21
N ARG A 142 -2.28 -0.13 5.53
CA ARG A 142 -3.04 0.78 6.40
C ARG A 142 -2.73 2.25 6.17
N LEU A 143 -1.46 2.61 5.99
CA LEU A 143 -1.05 3.99 5.74
C LEU A 143 -1.61 4.53 4.41
N PRO A 144 -1.49 3.85 3.25
CA PRO A 144 -2.10 4.32 2.00
C PRO A 144 -3.62 4.48 2.09
N TYR A 145 -4.33 3.54 2.74
CA TYR A 145 -5.79 3.65 2.91
C TYR A 145 -6.18 4.84 3.80
N ALA A 146 -5.45 5.09 4.90
CA ALA A 146 -5.69 6.25 5.75
C ALA A 146 -5.45 7.57 5.00
N ALA A 147 -4.36 7.66 4.25
CA ALA A 147 -4.04 8.83 3.44
C ALA A 147 -5.10 9.08 2.35
N ALA A 148 -5.54 8.02 1.66
CA ALA A 148 -6.60 8.11 0.64
C ALA A 148 -7.94 8.55 1.25
N ALA A 149 -8.33 8.01 2.42
CA ALA A 149 -9.55 8.41 3.09
C ALA A 149 -9.57 9.91 3.42
N VAL A 150 -8.49 10.45 4.00
CA VAL A 150 -8.41 11.87 4.35
C VAL A 150 -8.37 12.75 3.10
N ALA A 151 -7.51 12.44 2.13
CA ALA A 151 -7.40 13.22 0.90
C ALA A 151 -8.69 13.17 0.06
N GLY A 152 -9.30 11.98 -0.04
CA GLY A 152 -10.58 11.80 -0.75
C GLY A 152 -11.70 12.60 -0.09
N THR A 153 -11.82 12.52 1.24
CA THR A 153 -12.84 13.30 1.97
C THR A 153 -12.62 14.80 1.79
N ALA A 154 -11.37 15.28 1.89
CA ALA A 154 -11.07 16.70 1.68
C ALA A 154 -11.37 17.15 0.24
N ALA A 155 -11.03 16.33 -0.77
CA ALA A 155 -11.32 16.63 -2.17
C ALA A 155 -12.85 16.65 -2.44
N VAL A 156 -13.57 15.65 -1.94
CA VAL A 156 -15.04 15.59 -2.07
C VAL A 156 -15.69 16.80 -1.38
N ALA A 157 -15.28 17.11 -0.15
CA ALA A 157 -15.82 18.28 0.57
C ALA A 157 -15.58 19.59 -0.20
N LEU A 158 -14.37 19.78 -0.72
CA LEU A 158 -14.02 20.96 -1.52
C LEU A 158 -14.88 21.06 -2.79
N VAL A 159 -14.97 19.98 -3.57
CA VAL A 159 -15.71 20.00 -4.84
C VAL A 159 -17.20 20.10 -4.60
N THR A 160 -17.75 19.42 -3.57
CA THR A 160 -19.19 19.53 -3.20
C THR A 160 -19.57 20.94 -2.73
N ALA A 161 -18.66 21.61 -2.00
CA ALA A 161 -18.90 22.99 -1.57
C ALA A 161 -18.94 23.98 -2.74
N LEU A 162 -18.24 23.69 -3.84
CA LEU A 162 -18.21 24.51 -5.04
C LEU A 162 -19.32 24.14 -6.05
N GLN A 163 -19.52 22.83 -6.25
CA GLN A 163 -20.47 22.26 -7.20
C GLN A 163 -20.96 20.90 -6.68
N PRO A 164 -22.14 20.81 -6.05
CA PRO A 164 -22.63 19.60 -5.36
C PRO A 164 -22.70 18.37 -6.26
N GLU A 165 -23.20 18.51 -7.51
CA GLU A 165 -23.34 17.40 -8.46
C GLU A 165 -21.97 16.82 -8.86
N ALA A 166 -21.00 17.69 -9.10
CA ALA A 166 -19.62 17.26 -9.40
C ALA A 166 -19.00 16.56 -8.19
N GLY A 167 -19.28 17.03 -6.97
CA GLY A 167 -18.85 16.41 -5.72
C GLY A 167 -19.41 15.01 -5.52
N LEU A 168 -20.69 14.79 -5.84
CA LEU A 168 -21.32 13.47 -5.78
C LEU A 168 -20.68 12.48 -6.77
N ILE A 169 -20.40 12.92 -8.00
CA ILE A 169 -19.71 12.10 -8.99
C ILE A 169 -18.30 11.76 -8.52
N LEU A 170 -17.57 12.74 -7.99
CA LEU A 170 -16.26 12.49 -7.42
C LEU A 170 -16.32 11.47 -6.29
N ALA A 171 -17.27 11.60 -5.37
CA ALA A 171 -17.45 10.63 -4.28
C ALA A 171 -17.74 9.21 -4.82
N ALA A 172 -18.66 9.08 -5.78
CA ALA A 172 -18.97 7.80 -6.41
C ALA A 172 -17.77 7.17 -7.11
N THR A 173 -17.01 7.94 -7.88
CA THR A 173 -15.82 7.44 -8.60
C THR A 173 -14.67 7.10 -7.67
N LEU A 174 -14.48 7.80 -6.56
CA LEU A 174 -13.51 7.44 -5.53
C LEU A 174 -13.91 6.15 -4.80
N VAL A 175 -15.21 5.95 -4.51
CA VAL A 175 -15.71 4.68 -3.96
C VAL A 175 -15.46 3.53 -4.94
N VAL A 176 -15.73 3.71 -6.22
CA VAL A 176 -15.41 2.72 -7.26
C VAL A 176 -13.90 2.42 -7.27
N SER A 177 -13.05 3.43 -7.24
CA SER A 177 -11.59 3.26 -7.20
C SER A 177 -11.13 2.56 -5.92
N ALA A 178 -11.77 2.82 -4.77
CA ALA A 178 -11.42 2.22 -3.48
C ALA A 178 -11.86 0.76 -3.34
N LEU A 179 -12.94 0.35 -4.01
CA LEU A 179 -13.55 -0.97 -3.86
C LEU A 179 -13.41 -1.84 -5.12
N ALA A 180 -13.81 -1.33 -6.28
CA ALA A 180 -13.84 -2.12 -7.50
C ALA A 180 -12.45 -2.39 -8.07
N ALA A 181 -11.53 -1.42 -8.04
CA ALA A 181 -10.16 -1.63 -8.50
C ALA A 181 -9.40 -2.67 -7.65
N PRO A 182 -9.39 -2.59 -6.30
CA PRO A 182 -8.86 -3.65 -5.45
C PRO A 182 -9.55 -5.00 -5.62
N ALA A 183 -10.87 -5.03 -5.74
CA ALA A 183 -11.62 -6.27 -5.93
C ALA A 183 -11.25 -6.96 -7.25
N ALA A 184 -11.16 -6.20 -8.35
CA ALA A 184 -10.70 -6.70 -9.65
C ALA A 184 -9.27 -7.23 -9.57
N ALA A 185 -8.37 -6.47 -8.92
CA ALA A 185 -6.99 -6.89 -8.71
C ALA A 185 -6.91 -8.24 -7.98
N ILE A 186 -7.61 -8.39 -6.86
CA ILE A 186 -7.62 -9.61 -6.06
C ILE A 186 -8.31 -10.77 -6.81
N ALA A 187 -9.45 -10.53 -7.44
CA ALA A 187 -10.22 -11.59 -8.12
C ALA A 187 -9.44 -12.20 -9.28
N LEU A 188 -8.76 -11.37 -10.07
CA LEU A 188 -7.99 -11.80 -11.23
C LEU A 188 -6.59 -12.35 -10.89
N SER A 189 -6.02 -11.99 -9.72
CA SER A 189 -4.69 -12.49 -9.31
C SER A 189 -4.74 -13.77 -8.47
N ARG A 190 -5.86 -14.07 -7.79
CA ARG A 190 -5.93 -15.16 -6.79
C ARG A 190 -5.64 -16.55 -7.33
N ARG A 191 -6.10 -16.88 -8.54
CA ARG A 191 -5.88 -18.21 -9.14
C ARG A 191 -4.44 -18.36 -9.58
N GLU A 192 -3.89 -17.34 -10.15
CA GLU A 192 -2.57 -17.35 -10.80
C GLU A 192 -1.43 -17.28 -9.78
N GLU A 193 -1.60 -16.56 -8.65
CA GLU A 193 -0.58 -16.53 -7.59
C GLU A 193 -0.43 -17.88 -6.87
N ARG A 194 -1.52 -18.68 -6.77
CA ARG A 194 -1.45 -20.04 -6.21
C ARG A 194 -0.63 -20.98 -7.06
N ASP A 195 -0.72 -20.83 -8.39
CA ASP A 195 -0.01 -21.67 -9.35
C ASP A 195 1.43 -21.21 -9.58
N LEU A 196 1.71 -19.95 -9.30
CA LEU A 196 3.02 -19.35 -9.55
C LEU A 196 4.09 -19.78 -8.52
N ALA A 197 3.72 -19.98 -7.26
CA ALA A 197 4.66 -20.38 -6.21
C ALA A 197 5.28 -21.76 -6.46
N PRO A 198 4.52 -22.83 -6.79
CA PRO A 198 5.10 -24.12 -7.14
C PRO A 198 5.95 -24.04 -8.43
N LEU A 199 5.50 -23.32 -9.47
CA LEU A 199 6.27 -23.15 -10.70
C LEU A 199 7.63 -22.48 -10.48
N ARG A 200 7.70 -21.50 -9.60
CA ARG A 200 8.98 -20.87 -9.20
C ARG A 200 9.85 -21.82 -8.39
N GLY A 201 9.27 -22.61 -7.50
CA GLY A 201 9.97 -23.65 -6.77
C GLY A 201 10.58 -24.70 -7.69
N ASP A 202 9.80 -25.20 -8.63
CA ASP A 202 10.26 -26.18 -9.63
C ASP A 202 11.33 -25.64 -10.55
N LEU A 203 11.22 -24.36 -10.95
CA LEU A 203 12.25 -23.70 -11.74
C LEU A 203 13.54 -23.56 -10.94
N ALA A 204 13.47 -23.11 -9.69
CA ALA A 204 14.64 -22.98 -8.82
C ALA A 204 15.34 -24.33 -8.55
N ALA A 205 14.57 -25.38 -8.22
CA ALA A 205 15.08 -26.73 -8.03
C ALA A 205 15.76 -27.26 -9.29
N SER A 206 15.15 -27.07 -10.47
CA SER A 206 15.72 -27.52 -11.73
C SER A 206 16.96 -26.75 -12.13
N THR A 207 17.01 -25.46 -11.81
CA THR A 207 18.21 -24.63 -12.03
C THR A 207 19.36 -25.07 -11.13
N LEU A 208 19.08 -25.36 -9.86
CA LEU A 208 20.08 -25.87 -8.92
C LEU A 208 20.61 -27.23 -9.37
N ALA A 209 19.71 -28.17 -9.74
CA ALA A 209 20.10 -29.47 -10.24
C ALA A 209 20.97 -29.40 -11.51
N LEU A 210 20.67 -28.44 -12.42
CA LEU A 210 21.49 -28.17 -13.59
C LEU A 210 22.91 -27.71 -13.22
N LEU A 211 23.03 -26.84 -12.20
CA LEU A 211 24.31 -26.30 -11.74
C LEU A 211 25.13 -27.37 -11.00
N ASP A 212 24.50 -28.09 -10.08
CA ASP A 212 25.14 -29.14 -9.29
C ASP A 212 25.61 -30.30 -10.16
N GLY A 213 24.80 -30.69 -11.17
CA GLY A 213 25.13 -31.76 -12.11
C GLY A 213 25.91 -31.30 -13.35
N ALA A 214 26.38 -30.05 -13.43
CA ALA A 214 26.96 -29.48 -14.65
C ALA A 214 28.16 -30.29 -15.20
N ALA A 215 29.02 -30.78 -14.33
CA ALA A 215 30.19 -31.60 -14.72
C ALA A 215 29.76 -32.94 -15.33
N GLU A 216 28.79 -33.62 -14.72
CA GLU A 216 28.28 -34.91 -15.21
C GLU A 216 27.51 -34.75 -16.51
N LEU A 217 26.66 -33.71 -16.61
CA LEU A 217 25.91 -33.39 -17.82
C LEU A 217 26.86 -33.09 -18.99
N THR A 218 28.01 -32.46 -18.73
CA THR A 218 29.05 -32.20 -19.73
C THR A 218 29.70 -33.48 -20.17
N ALA A 219 30.08 -34.36 -19.21
CA ALA A 219 30.69 -35.63 -19.54
C ALA A 219 29.81 -36.55 -20.40
N PHE A 220 28.48 -36.52 -20.16
CA PHE A 220 27.51 -37.31 -20.91
C PHE A 220 26.90 -36.58 -22.13
N GLY A 221 27.31 -35.36 -22.45
CA GLY A 221 26.76 -34.59 -23.59
C GLY A 221 25.27 -34.25 -23.43
N ALA A 222 24.75 -34.17 -22.19
CA ALA A 222 23.35 -34.03 -21.88
C ALA A 222 22.94 -32.57 -21.55
N GLN A 223 23.88 -31.59 -21.58
CA GLN A 223 23.64 -30.20 -21.20
C GLN A 223 22.47 -29.56 -21.95
N GLY A 224 22.40 -29.80 -23.29
CA GLY A 224 21.35 -29.21 -24.13
C GLY A 224 19.93 -29.60 -23.69
N ARG A 225 19.73 -30.88 -23.31
CA ARG A 225 18.42 -31.37 -22.84
C ARG A 225 18.07 -30.83 -21.48
N ALA A 226 19.04 -30.76 -20.56
CA ALA A 226 18.83 -30.23 -19.23
C ALA A 226 18.55 -28.72 -19.27
N LEU A 227 19.25 -27.96 -20.10
CA LEU A 227 19.01 -26.53 -20.31
C LEU A 227 17.63 -26.29 -20.94
N ALA A 228 17.22 -27.06 -21.96
CA ALA A 228 15.89 -26.96 -22.57
C ALA A 228 14.77 -27.21 -21.53
N ALA A 229 14.93 -28.17 -20.62
CA ALA A 229 13.99 -28.44 -19.55
C ALA A 229 13.85 -27.25 -18.56
N VAL A 230 14.96 -26.60 -18.19
CA VAL A 230 14.93 -25.38 -17.36
C VAL A 230 14.29 -24.22 -18.11
N GLN A 231 14.61 -24.04 -19.40
CA GLN A 231 14.00 -22.99 -20.24
C GLN A 231 12.48 -23.16 -20.38
N ASP A 232 12.00 -24.41 -20.56
CA ASP A 232 10.55 -24.67 -20.64
C ASP A 232 9.83 -24.34 -19.32
N LYS A 233 10.41 -24.73 -18.17
CA LYS A 233 9.88 -24.33 -16.86
C LYS A 233 9.92 -22.81 -16.66
N GLY A 234 10.99 -22.14 -17.12
CA GLY A 234 11.10 -20.69 -17.14
C GLY A 234 10.00 -20.04 -17.96
N ALA A 235 9.71 -20.57 -19.15
CA ALA A 235 8.63 -20.10 -20.00
C ALA A 235 7.25 -20.31 -19.36
N GLN A 236 7.03 -21.43 -18.66
CA GLN A 236 5.78 -21.68 -17.92
C GLN A 236 5.60 -20.67 -16.79
N ALA A 237 6.63 -20.44 -15.98
CA ALA A 237 6.62 -19.42 -14.90
C ALA A 237 6.44 -18.00 -15.46
N GLY A 238 7.06 -17.70 -16.63
CA GLY A 238 6.90 -16.43 -17.35
C GLY A 238 5.46 -16.21 -17.81
N ARG A 239 4.83 -17.21 -18.41
CA ARG A 239 3.41 -17.14 -18.83
C ARG A 239 2.48 -16.93 -17.63
N ALA A 240 2.70 -17.63 -16.52
CA ALA A 240 1.92 -17.46 -15.30
C ALA A 240 2.10 -16.04 -14.69
N THR A 241 3.34 -15.52 -14.70
CA THR A 241 3.63 -14.14 -14.27
C THR A 241 2.95 -13.10 -15.17
N ALA A 242 2.95 -13.29 -16.50
CA ALA A 242 2.26 -12.41 -17.43
C ALA A 242 0.75 -12.38 -17.19
N ARG A 243 0.14 -13.55 -16.94
CA ARG A 243 -1.29 -13.64 -16.61
C ARG A 243 -1.62 -12.92 -15.29
N SER A 244 -0.79 -13.04 -14.26
CA SER A 244 -0.99 -12.29 -13.01
C SER A 244 -0.93 -10.76 -13.23
N GLY A 245 -0.26 -10.32 -14.28
CA GLY A 245 -0.24 -8.92 -14.73
C GLY A 245 -1.61 -8.39 -15.15
N TYR A 246 -2.49 -9.24 -15.68
CA TYR A 246 -3.84 -8.81 -16.10
C TYR A 246 -4.69 -8.28 -14.94
N GLY A 247 -4.54 -8.85 -13.74
CA GLY A 247 -5.24 -8.34 -12.55
C GLY A 247 -4.81 -6.90 -12.19
N ARG A 248 -3.50 -6.62 -12.29
CA ARG A 248 -2.98 -5.26 -12.09
C ARG A 248 -3.44 -4.31 -13.19
N GLY A 249 -3.42 -4.78 -14.45
CA GLY A 249 -3.93 -4.02 -15.60
C GLY A 249 -5.40 -3.67 -15.48
N ALA A 250 -6.24 -4.63 -15.07
CA ALA A 250 -7.67 -4.41 -14.86
C ALA A 250 -7.94 -3.39 -13.73
N ALA A 251 -7.21 -3.48 -12.61
CA ALA A 251 -7.32 -2.50 -11.54
C ALA A 251 -6.92 -1.09 -12.00
N ALA A 252 -5.83 -0.98 -12.76
CA ALA A 252 -5.40 0.27 -13.36
C ALA A 252 -6.45 0.83 -14.34
N ALA A 253 -7.03 -0.02 -15.18
CA ALA A 253 -8.09 0.37 -16.12
C ALA A 253 -9.32 0.92 -15.37
N VAL A 254 -9.78 0.24 -14.31
CA VAL A 254 -10.90 0.73 -13.48
C VAL A 254 -10.57 2.11 -12.89
N SER A 255 -9.36 2.30 -12.36
CA SER A 255 -8.93 3.58 -11.80
C SER A 255 -8.88 4.69 -12.84
N VAL A 256 -8.37 4.42 -14.05
CA VAL A 256 -8.31 5.39 -15.16
C VAL A 256 -9.72 5.76 -15.64
N LEU A 257 -10.60 4.77 -15.81
CA LEU A 257 -12.00 5.02 -16.20
C LEU A 257 -12.75 5.83 -15.13
N ALA A 258 -12.55 5.52 -13.85
CA ALA A 258 -13.14 6.28 -12.75
C ALA A 258 -12.64 7.74 -12.73
N THR A 259 -11.34 7.96 -12.97
CA THR A 259 -10.76 9.30 -13.09
C THR A 259 -11.35 10.05 -14.28
N GLY A 260 -11.44 9.40 -15.45
CA GLY A 260 -12.07 9.98 -16.64
C GLY A 260 -13.53 10.35 -16.41
N ALA A 261 -14.29 9.48 -15.77
CA ALA A 261 -15.69 9.75 -15.41
C ALA A 261 -15.83 10.94 -14.44
N ALA A 262 -14.93 11.04 -13.44
CA ALA A 262 -14.91 12.18 -12.52
C ALA A 262 -14.61 13.50 -13.24
N LEU A 263 -13.63 13.50 -14.15
CA LEU A 263 -13.28 14.69 -14.95
C LEU A 263 -14.42 15.10 -15.87
N LEU A 264 -15.00 14.15 -16.61
CA LEU A 264 -16.13 14.43 -17.51
C LEU A 264 -17.34 14.93 -16.72
N GLY A 265 -17.67 14.30 -15.59
CA GLY A 265 -18.75 14.75 -14.71
C GLY A 265 -18.50 16.16 -14.18
N ALA A 266 -17.27 16.46 -13.74
CA ALA A 266 -16.91 17.80 -13.29
C ALA A 266 -17.12 18.85 -14.40
N VAL A 267 -16.71 18.56 -15.63
CA VAL A 267 -16.89 19.47 -16.78
C VAL A 267 -18.39 19.63 -17.12
N CYS A 268 -19.14 18.51 -17.19
CA CYS A 268 -20.57 18.52 -17.55
C CYS A 268 -21.40 19.36 -16.60
N PHE A 269 -21.08 19.42 -15.31
CA PHE A 269 -21.84 20.20 -14.34
C PHE A 269 -21.25 21.59 -14.07
N ALA A 270 -19.90 21.71 -14.05
CA ALA A 270 -19.30 23.01 -13.77
C ALA A 270 -19.37 24.01 -14.92
N VAL A 271 -19.36 23.57 -16.19
CA VAL A 271 -19.46 24.49 -17.33
C VAL A 271 -20.86 25.17 -17.43
N PRO A 272 -21.97 24.42 -17.32
CA PRO A 272 -23.30 25.07 -17.24
C PRO A 272 -23.43 26.01 -16.02
N ALA A 273 -22.89 25.62 -14.86
CA ALA A 273 -22.92 26.44 -13.65
C ALA A 273 -22.18 27.78 -13.83
N VAL A 274 -21.05 27.78 -14.54
CA VAL A 274 -20.34 29.02 -14.89
C VAL A 274 -21.16 29.86 -15.87
N ARG A 275 -21.80 29.25 -16.86
CA ARG A 275 -22.65 29.97 -17.82
C ARG A 275 -23.91 30.56 -17.16
N ALA A 276 -24.46 29.87 -16.17
CA ALA A 276 -25.60 30.34 -15.37
C ALA A 276 -25.20 31.37 -14.30
N GLY A 277 -23.90 31.63 -14.11
CA GLY A 277 -23.39 32.58 -13.11
C GLY A 277 -23.42 32.06 -11.67
N THR A 278 -23.75 30.78 -11.43
CA THR A 278 -23.79 30.15 -10.10
C THR A 278 -22.40 29.72 -9.61
N LEU A 279 -21.45 29.50 -10.53
CA LEU A 279 -20.07 29.20 -10.24
C LEU A 279 -19.16 30.28 -10.86
N ALA A 280 -18.23 30.83 -10.07
CA ALA A 280 -17.25 31.79 -10.62
C ALA A 280 -16.31 31.08 -11.60
N GLY A 281 -16.06 31.66 -12.78
CA GLY A 281 -15.28 31.03 -13.85
C GLY A 281 -13.85 30.63 -13.42
N VAL A 282 -13.26 31.36 -12.47
CA VAL A 282 -11.93 31.03 -11.89
C VAL A 282 -11.93 29.73 -11.08
N LEU A 283 -13.10 29.27 -10.60
CA LEU A 283 -13.23 28.04 -9.84
C LEU A 283 -13.48 26.81 -10.74
N LEU A 284 -13.75 27.00 -12.04
CA LEU A 284 -13.97 25.91 -12.99
C LEU A 284 -12.78 24.94 -12.99
N ALA A 285 -11.55 25.47 -13.11
CA ALA A 285 -10.36 24.63 -13.12
C ALA A 285 -10.13 23.93 -11.79
N VAL A 286 -10.53 24.52 -10.66
CA VAL A 286 -10.46 23.85 -9.35
C VAL A 286 -11.38 22.63 -9.32
N VAL A 287 -12.64 22.80 -9.74
CA VAL A 287 -13.64 21.71 -9.77
C VAL A 287 -13.20 20.59 -10.70
N VAL A 288 -12.60 20.91 -11.86
CA VAL A 288 -12.18 19.92 -12.86
C VAL A 288 -10.88 19.22 -12.49
N LEU A 289 -9.88 19.93 -11.92
CA LEU A 289 -8.57 19.34 -11.67
C LEU A 289 -8.43 18.69 -10.29
N THR A 290 -9.23 19.08 -9.29
CA THR A 290 -9.19 18.44 -7.95
C THR A 290 -9.47 16.93 -8.01
N PRO A 291 -10.43 16.41 -8.81
CA PRO A 291 -10.61 14.97 -9.00
C PRO A 291 -9.34 14.23 -9.45
N LEU A 292 -8.52 14.84 -10.31
CA LEU A 292 -7.27 14.22 -10.77
C LEU A 292 -6.30 14.00 -9.61
N ALA A 293 -6.10 15.01 -8.76
CA ALA A 293 -5.25 14.87 -7.58
C ALA A 293 -5.77 13.84 -6.58
N ALA A 294 -7.09 13.77 -6.39
CA ALA A 294 -7.71 12.79 -5.51
C ALA A 294 -7.48 11.35 -6.03
N HIS A 295 -7.72 11.10 -7.31
CA HIS A 295 -7.54 9.78 -7.91
C HIS A 295 -6.07 9.34 -7.95
N GLU A 296 -5.10 10.27 -8.07
CA GLU A 296 -3.66 9.96 -7.95
C GLU A 296 -3.33 9.31 -6.59
N VAL A 297 -3.93 9.81 -5.51
CA VAL A 297 -3.76 9.21 -4.17
C VAL A 297 -4.41 7.82 -4.11
N PHE A 298 -5.54 7.61 -4.75
CA PHE A 298 -6.27 6.33 -4.79
C PHE A 298 -5.61 5.28 -5.70
N ALA A 299 -4.79 5.66 -6.66
CA ALA A 299 -4.09 4.73 -7.54
C ALA A 299 -3.20 3.73 -6.79
N GLY A 300 -2.69 4.12 -5.61
CA GLY A 300 -1.92 3.24 -4.73
C GLY A 300 -2.72 2.14 -4.03
N LEU A 301 -4.06 2.20 -4.00
CA LEU A 301 -4.90 1.24 -3.26
C LEU A 301 -4.98 -0.12 -3.93
N GLY A 302 -4.94 -0.20 -5.26
CA GLY A 302 -4.95 -1.46 -5.99
C GLY A 302 -3.76 -2.36 -5.62
N PRO A 303 -2.51 -1.92 -5.76
CA PRO A 303 -1.34 -2.65 -5.31
C PRO A 303 -1.36 -2.99 -3.80
N ALA A 304 -1.79 -2.05 -2.95
CA ALA A 304 -1.91 -2.27 -1.51
C ALA A 304 -2.89 -3.41 -1.18
N ALA A 305 -4.00 -3.50 -1.90
CA ALA A 305 -5.00 -4.55 -1.69
C ALA A 305 -4.52 -5.94 -2.11
N GLN A 306 -3.66 -6.05 -3.12
CA GLN A 306 -3.07 -7.32 -3.56
C GLN A 306 -2.19 -7.96 -2.48
N GLU A 307 -1.58 -7.16 -1.61
CA GLU A 307 -0.79 -7.67 -0.48
C GLU A 307 -1.66 -8.27 0.65
N ILE A 308 -2.95 -7.87 0.76
CA ILE A 308 -3.82 -8.26 1.88
C ILE A 308 -3.94 -9.78 2.05
N PRO A 309 -4.20 -10.61 1.01
CA PRO A 309 -4.34 -12.05 1.17
C PRO A 309 -3.06 -12.71 1.70
N ARG A 310 -1.89 -12.31 1.18
CA ARG A 310 -0.59 -12.78 1.62
C ARG A 310 -0.33 -12.44 3.08
N LEU A 311 -0.57 -11.17 3.45
CA LEU A 311 -0.36 -10.67 4.81
C LEU A 311 -1.30 -11.33 5.83
N ARG A 312 -2.56 -11.64 5.43
CA ARG A 312 -3.48 -12.42 6.26
C ARG A 312 -2.97 -13.82 6.49
N ALA A 313 -2.59 -14.53 5.43
CA ALA A 313 -2.05 -15.89 5.55
C ALA A 313 -0.80 -15.95 6.44
N SER A 314 0.10 -14.97 6.35
CA SER A 314 1.26 -14.86 7.25
C SER A 314 0.84 -14.58 8.70
N ALA A 315 -0.16 -13.72 8.90
CA ALA A 315 -0.68 -13.42 10.23
C ALA A 315 -1.31 -14.64 10.89
N ASP A 316 -2.09 -15.42 10.14
CA ASP A 316 -2.74 -16.65 10.62
C ASP A 316 -1.69 -17.70 11.03
N ARG A 317 -0.66 -17.93 10.20
CA ARG A 317 0.44 -18.86 10.54
C ARG A 317 1.20 -18.43 11.80
N VAL A 318 1.51 -17.16 11.94
CA VAL A 318 2.17 -16.65 13.16
C VAL A 318 1.25 -16.80 14.37
N ALA A 319 -0.06 -16.53 14.22
CA ALA A 319 -1.03 -16.70 15.30
C ALA A 319 -1.13 -18.17 15.73
N ASP A 320 -1.16 -19.12 14.81
CA ASP A 320 -1.22 -20.55 15.09
C ASP A 320 -0.01 -21.03 15.89
N VAL A 321 1.20 -20.58 15.53
CA VAL A 321 2.43 -20.90 16.28
C VAL A 321 2.39 -20.30 17.69
N LEU A 322 1.93 -19.05 17.81
CA LEU A 322 1.87 -18.36 19.12
C LEU A 322 0.78 -18.89 20.05
N ALA A 323 -0.28 -19.49 19.49
CA ALA A 323 -1.42 -20.03 20.25
C ALA A 323 -1.20 -21.48 20.75
N ARG A 324 -0.17 -22.20 20.28
CA ARG A 324 0.09 -23.58 20.70
C ARG A 324 0.41 -23.64 22.20
N PRO A 325 -0.24 -24.55 22.95
CA PRO A 325 0.11 -24.78 24.34
C PRO A 325 1.53 -25.36 24.44
N ALA A 326 2.26 -24.98 25.48
CA ALA A 326 3.52 -25.64 25.81
C ALA A 326 3.24 -27.11 26.17
N PRO A 327 4.07 -28.06 25.72
CA PRO A 327 3.91 -29.48 26.02
C PRO A 327 4.05 -29.78 27.51
#